data_0eacef09e839cb7928b83c48e11b9f2e
#
_entry.id   0eacef09e839cb7928b83c48e11b9f2e
#
_cell.length_a   1.000
_cell.length_b   1.000
_cell.length_c   1.000
_cell.angle_alpha   90.00
_cell.angle_beta   90.00
_cell.angle_gamma   90.00
#
_symmetry.space_group_name_H-M   'P 1'
#
loop_
_entity.id
_entity.type
_entity.pdbx_description
1 polymer ?
#
loop_
_entity_poly.entity_id
_entity_poly.type
_entity_poly.pdbx_seq_one_letter_code
_entity_poly.pdbx_strand_id
1 'polypeptide(L)'
;MKDTRKLSVIYFMISLIMLLMGAFGCERNSVDYVHSVGNYDVYYVETNNPEYVEKVADKLKTLNDNFIIQSDYGIIEVEDGEIVYNNIK
;
A
#
# COMPACT_ATOMS: atom_id res chain seq x y z
N MET A 1 3.15 19.61 11.59
CA MET A 1 2.48 18.80 12.61
C MET A 1 1.60 17.73 12.03
N LYS A 2 0.76 18.05 11.06
CA LYS A 2 -0.03 17.04 10.37
C LYS A 2 0.85 16.04 9.62
N ASP A 3 1.97 16.53 9.10
CA ASP A 3 2.90 15.70 8.34
C ASP A 3 3.56 14.64 9.23
N THR A 4 3.84 14.97 10.49
CA THR A 4 4.44 14.04 11.42
C THR A 4 3.50 12.89 11.73
N ARG A 5 2.21 13.18 11.85
CA ARG A 5 1.21 12.16 12.12
C ARG A 5 1.07 11.19 10.96
N LYS A 6 1.08 11.73 9.74
CA LYS A 6 0.98 10.94 8.53
C LYS A 6 2.20 10.04 8.35
N LEU A 7 3.38 10.60 8.58
CA LEU A 7 4.62 9.82 8.53
C LEU A 7 4.63 8.70 9.55
N SER A 8 4.14 8.95 10.77
CA SER A 8 4.09 7.96 11.81
C SER A 8 3.20 6.78 11.41
N VAL A 9 2.05 7.06 10.81
CA VAL A 9 1.14 6.04 10.33
C VAL A 9 1.78 5.21 9.22
N ILE A 10 2.46 5.87 8.29
CA ILE A 10 3.14 5.20 7.19
C ILE A 10 4.22 4.27 7.72
N TYR A 11 5.06 4.71 8.65
CA TYR A 11 6.09 3.88 9.24
C TYR A 11 5.50 2.70 10.00
N PHE A 12 4.44 2.94 10.73
CA PHE A 12 3.76 1.88 11.46
C PHE A 12 3.24 0.79 10.51
N MET A 13 2.66 1.21 9.40
CA MET A 13 2.15 0.28 8.40
C MET A 13 3.26 -0.53 7.75
N ILE A 14 4.34 0.13 7.37
CA ILE A 14 5.47 -0.53 6.75
C ILE A 14 6.05 -1.56 7.71
N SER A 15 6.19 -1.20 8.99
CA SER A 15 6.68 -2.12 10.01
C SER A 15 5.77 -3.32 10.17
N LEU A 16 4.46 -3.09 10.18
CA LEU A 16 3.49 -4.16 10.33
C LEU A 16 3.54 -5.14 9.16
N ILE A 17 3.63 -4.60 7.95
CA ILE A 17 3.73 -5.41 6.74
C ILE A 17 5.03 -6.20 6.73
N MET A 18 6.12 -5.58 7.13
CA MET A 18 7.42 -6.26 7.20
C MET A 18 7.42 -7.40 8.22
N LEU A 19 6.75 -7.21 9.35
CA LEU A 19 6.62 -8.27 10.34
C LEU A 19 5.85 -9.46 9.77
N LEU A 20 4.79 -9.20 9.04
CA LEU A 20 4.02 -10.26 8.41
C LEU A 20 4.83 -11.00 7.36
N MET A 21 5.65 -10.28 6.62
CA MET A 21 6.49 -10.87 5.59
C MET A 21 7.63 -11.69 6.18
N GLY A 22 8.17 -11.25 7.29
CA GLY A 22 9.24 -11.96 7.97
C GLY A 22 8.85 -13.38 8.37
N ALA A 23 7.56 -13.63 8.56
CA ALA A 23 7.08 -14.94 8.91
C ALA A 23 7.13 -15.95 7.75
N PHE A 24 7.14 -15.47 6.52
CA PHE A 24 7.11 -16.34 5.34
C PHE A 24 8.47 -16.54 4.70
N GLY A 25 9.39 -15.65 4.88
CA GLY A 25 10.81 -15.81 4.56
C GLY A 25 11.24 -15.94 3.11
N CYS A 26 10.37 -16.35 2.20
CA CYS A 26 10.75 -16.71 0.84
C CYS A 26 10.21 -15.80 -0.25
N GLU A 27 9.24 -14.97 0.04
CA GLU A 27 8.63 -14.09 -0.95
C GLU A 27 9.20 -12.70 -0.88
N ARG A 28 9.38 -12.09 -2.04
CA ARG A 28 9.81 -10.70 -2.12
C ARG A 28 8.58 -9.82 -2.09
N ASN A 29 8.25 -9.33 -0.91
CA ASN A 29 7.11 -8.43 -0.76
C ASN A 29 7.59 -7.18 -0.06
N SER A 30 7.45 -6.04 -0.72
CA SER A 30 7.79 -4.76 -0.12
C SER A 30 6.79 -3.70 -0.54
N VAL A 31 6.59 -2.74 0.34
CA VAL A 31 5.69 -1.62 0.09
C VAL A 31 6.48 -0.35 0.37
N ASP A 32 6.60 0.50 -0.64
CA ASP A 32 7.33 1.75 -0.53
C ASP A 32 6.38 2.93 -0.78
N TYR A 33 6.45 3.91 0.09
CA TYR A 33 5.77 5.17 -0.15
C TYR A 33 6.58 5.97 -1.16
N VAL A 34 5.95 6.37 -2.25
CA VAL A 34 6.65 7.08 -3.32
C VAL A 34 6.51 8.58 -3.17
N HIS A 35 5.28 9.06 -3.21
CA HIS A 35 4.99 10.51 -3.12
C HIS A 35 3.49 10.73 -2.96
N SER A 36 3.10 11.99 -2.79
CA SER A 36 1.70 12.36 -2.75
C SER A 36 1.33 13.13 -4.01
N VAL A 37 0.13 12.87 -4.51
CA VAL A 37 -0.44 13.60 -5.64
C VAL A 37 -1.81 14.11 -5.20
N GLY A 38 -1.95 15.42 -5.01
CA GLY A 38 -3.19 15.99 -4.49
C GLY A 38 -3.50 15.42 -3.12
N ASN A 39 -4.65 14.79 -3.00
CA ASN A 39 -5.09 14.16 -1.75
C ASN A 39 -4.71 12.68 -1.66
N TYR A 40 -4.01 12.16 -2.65
CA TYR A 40 -3.68 10.74 -2.72
C TYR A 40 -2.24 10.49 -2.35
N ASP A 41 -2.02 9.42 -1.60
CA ASP A 41 -0.69 8.90 -1.33
C ASP A 41 -0.42 7.78 -2.34
N VAL A 42 0.75 7.83 -2.98
CA VAL A 42 1.13 6.84 -3.98
C VAL A 42 2.13 5.88 -3.38
N TYR A 43 1.84 4.60 -3.47
CA TYR A 43 2.70 3.52 -2.96
C TYR A 43 3.11 2.62 -4.11
N TYR A 44 4.29 2.05 -4.00
CA TYR A 44 4.73 1.02 -4.93
C TYR A 44 4.88 -0.29 -4.18
N VAL A 45 4.26 -1.34 -4.71
CA VAL A 45 4.33 -2.68 -4.14
C VAL A 45 5.17 -3.55 -5.04
N GLU A 46 6.28 -4.06 -4.51
CA GLU A 46 7.12 -5.01 -5.21
C GLU A 46 6.83 -6.40 -4.65
N THR A 47 6.35 -7.29 -5.49
CA THR A 47 5.98 -8.64 -5.08
C THR A 47 5.98 -9.55 -6.31
N ASN A 48 6.11 -10.84 -6.08
CA ASN A 48 5.93 -11.85 -7.13
C ASN A 48 4.55 -12.51 -7.04
N ASN A 49 3.66 -11.97 -6.23
CA ASN A 49 2.32 -12.51 -6.04
C ASN A 49 1.28 -11.40 -6.16
N PRO A 50 0.45 -11.40 -7.22
CA PRO A 50 -0.54 -10.34 -7.40
C PRO A 50 -1.57 -10.25 -6.28
N GLU A 51 -1.87 -11.34 -5.59
CA GLU A 51 -2.78 -11.30 -4.46
C GLU A 51 -2.26 -10.44 -3.32
N TYR A 52 -0.94 -10.34 -3.20
CA TYR A 52 -0.34 -9.50 -2.17
C TYR A 52 -0.70 -8.04 -2.37
N VAL A 53 -0.77 -7.59 -3.63
CA VAL A 53 -1.14 -6.20 -3.93
C VAL A 53 -2.54 -5.89 -3.41
N GLU A 54 -3.47 -6.82 -3.59
CA GLU A 54 -4.84 -6.65 -3.09
C GLU A 54 -4.89 -6.67 -1.57
N LYS A 55 -4.09 -7.51 -0.94
CA LYS A 55 -4.00 -7.55 0.52
C LYS A 55 -3.47 -6.22 1.08
N VAL A 56 -2.48 -5.65 0.41
CA VAL A 56 -1.95 -4.34 0.81
C VAL A 56 -3.03 -3.28 0.69
N ALA A 57 -3.80 -3.30 -0.39
CA ALA A 57 -4.89 -2.35 -0.57
C ALA A 57 -5.92 -2.47 0.57
N ASP A 58 -6.29 -3.69 0.93
CA ASP A 58 -7.25 -3.89 2.02
C ASP A 58 -6.72 -3.37 3.36
N LYS A 59 -5.44 -3.57 3.62
CA LYS A 59 -4.82 -3.04 4.83
C LYS A 59 -4.77 -1.52 4.82
N LEU A 60 -4.36 -0.93 3.71
CA LEU A 60 -4.28 0.52 3.59
C LEU A 60 -5.63 1.19 3.73
N LYS A 61 -6.69 0.55 3.28
CA LYS A 61 -8.05 1.10 3.40
C LYS A 61 -8.46 1.35 4.85
N THR A 62 -7.88 0.62 5.79
CA THR A 62 -8.20 0.82 7.20
C THR A 62 -7.53 2.07 7.78
N LEU A 63 -6.49 2.59 7.11
CA LEU A 63 -5.67 3.67 7.61
C LEU A 63 -5.69 4.91 6.73
N ASN A 64 -6.08 4.77 5.48
CA ASN A 64 -6.07 5.86 4.52
C ASN A 64 -7.24 5.69 3.56
N ASP A 65 -7.99 6.77 3.36
CA ASP A 65 -9.16 6.74 2.48
C ASP A 65 -8.82 7.00 1.01
N ASN A 66 -7.68 7.62 0.75
CA ASN A 66 -7.31 8.00 -0.62
C ASN A 66 -5.88 7.61 -0.89
N PHE A 67 -5.69 6.63 -1.75
CA PHE A 67 -4.34 6.22 -2.12
C PHE A 67 -4.35 5.48 -3.45
N ILE A 68 -3.16 5.39 -4.04
CA ILE A 68 -2.93 4.67 -5.29
C ILE A 68 -1.79 3.68 -5.03
N ILE A 69 -1.99 2.44 -5.43
CA ILE A 69 -0.95 1.42 -5.37
C ILE A 69 -0.52 1.09 -6.78
N GLN A 70 0.78 1.16 -7.03
CA GLN A 70 1.37 0.76 -8.30
C GLN A 70 2.16 -0.53 -8.08
N SER A 71 2.10 -1.42 -9.05
CA SER A 71 2.86 -2.66 -9.03
C SER A 71 3.12 -3.13 -10.45
N ASP A 72 3.95 -4.16 -10.58
CA ASP A 72 4.20 -4.77 -11.89
C ASP A 72 2.97 -5.48 -12.46
N TYR A 73 1.99 -5.76 -11.60
CA TYR A 73 0.76 -6.45 -12.02
C TYR A 73 -0.36 -5.50 -12.37
N GLY A 74 -0.25 -4.24 -12.02
CA GLY A 74 -1.27 -3.26 -12.30
C GLY A 74 -1.36 -2.20 -11.22
N ILE A 75 -2.48 -1.49 -11.23
CA ILE A 75 -2.71 -0.35 -10.35
C ILE A 75 -4.04 -0.54 -9.62
N ILE A 76 -4.05 -0.20 -8.34
CA ILE A 76 -5.28 -0.11 -7.56
C ILE A 76 -5.42 1.33 -7.09
N GLU A 77 -6.57 1.92 -7.33
CA GLU A 77 -6.87 3.28 -6.94
C GLU A 77 -8.04 3.26 -5.97
N VAL A 78 -7.86 3.88 -4.81
CA VAL A 78 -8.86 3.91 -3.75
C VAL A 78 -9.22 5.37 -3.46
N GLU A 79 -10.51 5.65 -3.43
CA GLU A 79 -11.02 6.97 -3.13
C GLU A 79 -12.16 6.83 -2.11
N ASP A 80 -12.10 7.60 -1.04
CA ASP A 80 -13.08 7.57 0.05
C ASP A 80 -13.27 6.17 0.63
N GLY A 81 -12.19 5.40 0.71
CA GLY A 81 -12.23 4.06 1.27
C GLY A 81 -12.77 3.00 0.33
N GLU A 82 -13.03 3.36 -0.92
CA GLU A 82 -13.57 2.41 -1.91
C GLU A 82 -12.63 2.27 -3.09
N ILE A 83 -12.51 1.05 -3.59
CA ILE A 83 -11.71 0.80 -4.78
C ILE A 83 -12.47 1.33 -6.00
N VAL A 84 -11.90 2.35 -6.66
CA VAL A 84 -12.50 2.94 -7.86
C VAL A 84 -11.83 2.44 -9.13
N TYR A 85 -10.68 1.80 -9.02
CA TYR A 85 -9.99 1.24 -10.16
C TYR A 85 -9.08 0.10 -9.70
N ASN A 86 -9.13 -1.01 -10.39
CA ASN A 86 -8.29 -2.17 -10.09
C ASN A 86 -8.12 -2.97 -11.38
N ASN A 87 -6.89 -2.97 -11.91
CA ASN A 87 -6.58 -3.78 -13.08
C ASN A 87 -5.50 -4.81 -12.80
N ILE A 88 -5.36 -5.22 -11.56
CA ILE A 88 -4.39 -6.25 -11.17
C ILE A 88 -4.72 -7.58 -11.88
N LYS A 89 -3.70 -8.19 -12.45
CA LYS A 89 -3.86 -9.45 -13.18
C LYS A 89 -3.06 -10.57 -12.56
#